data_0487b79647584c49411ee9c9bb0c1bf5
#
_entry.id   0487b79647584c49411ee9c9bb0c1bf5
#
_cell.length_a   1.000
_cell.length_b   1.000
_cell.length_c   1.000
_cell.angle_alpha   90.00
_cell.angle_beta   90.00
_cell.angle_gamma   90.00
#
_symmetry.space_group_name_H-M   'P 1'
#
loop_
_entity.id
_entity.type
_entity.pdbx_description
1 polymer ?
#
loop_
_entity_poly.entity_id
_entity_poly.type
_entity_poly.pdbx_seq_one_letter_code
_entity_poly.pdbx_strand_id
1 'polypeptide(L)'
;IVQKYAEWADAYQEDQVTIAYDTMWEGTTKIAHKIAEEIHRQSPETVAKVFNIAKADKNEVMTEVFKSRAIAVGSPTVSNSYLSSVAGWLEFLKQLKFKNKKAAAFGCYGWSGESVKLLQAKLAEAGFEVVKETIRSQWNPEESDFAGIPALVTSLIGKPEEPETETSAGGNMSKYQCGPCGYVYDPEKGDPDSGIAPGTAFEDLPDNWCCPVCGVSKDMFEKVQ
;
A
#
# COMPACT_ATOMS: atom_id res chain seq x y z
N ILE A 1 19.93 26.75 3.16
CA ILE A 1 20.42 25.44 3.61
C ILE A 1 19.44 24.88 4.66
N VAL A 2 19.18 25.56 5.79
CA VAL A 2 18.29 25.08 6.88
C VAL A 2 16.90 24.70 6.38
N GLN A 3 16.31 25.52 5.52
CA GLN A 3 14.98 25.25 4.93
C GLN A 3 14.97 23.95 4.11
N LYS A 4 16.04 23.68 3.34
CA LYS A 4 16.18 22.44 2.56
C LYS A 4 16.32 21.19 3.45
N TYR A 5 17.02 21.31 4.58
CA TYR A 5 17.09 20.23 5.56
C TYR A 5 15.73 19.98 6.23
N ALA A 6 14.95 21.00 6.51
CA ALA A 6 13.60 20.86 7.04
C ALA A 6 12.68 20.13 6.04
N GLU A 7 12.71 20.50 4.76
CA GLU A 7 12.00 19.80 3.68
C GLU A 7 12.39 18.32 3.61
N TRP A 8 13.69 18.01 3.69
CA TRP A 8 14.16 16.64 3.65
C TRP A 8 13.80 15.82 4.88
N ALA A 9 13.70 16.46 6.03
CA ALA A 9 13.30 15.82 7.28
C ALA A 9 11.79 15.49 7.33
N ASP A 10 10.99 16.17 6.51
CA ASP A 10 9.53 16.02 6.44
C ASP A 10 9.09 15.07 5.29
N ALA A 11 9.63 13.85 5.30
CA ALA A 11 9.27 12.78 4.35
C ALA A 11 9.34 13.19 2.86
N TYR A 12 10.42 13.86 2.46
CA TYR A 12 10.65 14.34 1.10
C TYR A 12 10.41 13.27 0.03
N GLN A 13 9.68 13.64 -1.01
CA GLN A 13 9.37 12.77 -2.15
C GLN A 13 9.31 13.58 -3.45
N GLU A 14 9.91 13.02 -4.48
CA GLU A 14 9.75 13.42 -5.88
C GLU A 14 8.79 12.42 -6.56
N ASP A 15 8.21 12.79 -7.70
CA ASP A 15 7.42 11.85 -8.50
C ASP A 15 8.34 10.84 -9.22
N GLN A 16 8.94 9.99 -8.41
CA GLN A 16 9.93 9.01 -8.81
C GLN A 16 9.67 7.67 -8.15
N VAL A 17 9.96 6.60 -8.86
CA VAL A 17 10.01 5.22 -8.36
C VAL A 17 11.40 4.65 -8.58
N THR A 18 12.03 4.15 -7.52
CA THR A 18 13.30 3.42 -7.63
C THR A 18 13.05 1.92 -7.68
N ILE A 19 13.51 1.26 -8.73
CA ILE A 19 13.45 -0.19 -8.93
C ILE A 19 14.85 -0.73 -8.67
N ALA A 20 15.03 -1.41 -7.53
CA ALA A 20 16.31 -1.94 -7.08
C ALA A 20 16.28 -3.47 -7.08
N TYR A 21 17.16 -4.12 -7.82
CA TYR A 21 17.13 -5.57 -7.95
C TYR A 21 18.53 -6.18 -8.08
N ASP A 22 18.61 -7.49 -7.90
CA ASP A 22 19.70 -8.29 -8.37
C ASP A 22 19.18 -9.54 -9.09
N THR A 23 20.04 -10.21 -9.86
CA THR A 23 19.65 -11.31 -10.74
C THR A 23 20.76 -12.33 -10.90
N MET A 24 20.43 -13.60 -11.14
CA MET A 24 21.39 -14.64 -11.50
C MET A 24 21.41 -14.88 -13.02
N TRP A 25 20.23 -15.01 -13.64
CA TRP A 25 20.04 -15.42 -15.02
C TRP A 25 19.14 -14.45 -15.80
N GLU A 26 19.22 -13.17 -15.49
CA GLU A 26 18.49 -12.06 -16.13
C GLU A 26 16.93 -12.14 -16.03
N GLY A 27 16.36 -13.14 -15.36
CA GLY A 27 14.91 -13.23 -15.21
C GLY A 27 14.34 -12.07 -14.40
N THR A 28 14.95 -11.77 -13.24
CA THR A 28 14.55 -10.62 -12.41
C THR A 28 14.78 -9.28 -13.13
N THR A 29 15.80 -9.17 -13.98
CA THR A 29 16.05 -8.00 -14.83
C THR A 29 14.88 -7.73 -15.76
N LYS A 30 14.34 -8.77 -16.42
CA LYS A 30 13.18 -8.63 -17.31
C LYS A 30 11.97 -8.06 -16.59
N ILE A 31 11.67 -8.58 -15.39
CA ILE A 31 10.56 -8.07 -14.58
C ILE A 31 10.79 -6.61 -14.19
N ALA A 32 12.01 -6.25 -13.75
CA ALA A 32 12.36 -4.88 -13.38
C ALA A 32 12.12 -3.87 -14.52
N HIS A 33 12.56 -4.22 -15.74
CA HIS A 33 12.34 -3.37 -16.90
C HIS A 33 10.87 -3.29 -17.31
N LYS A 34 10.12 -4.41 -17.23
CA LYS A 34 8.67 -4.40 -17.49
C LYS A 34 7.90 -3.53 -16.50
N ILE A 35 8.29 -3.52 -15.23
CA ILE A 35 7.73 -2.58 -14.23
C ILE A 35 8.03 -1.14 -14.61
N ALA A 36 9.26 -0.82 -15.04
CA ALA A 36 9.64 0.53 -15.47
C ALA A 36 8.86 0.98 -16.73
N GLU A 37 8.71 0.11 -17.73
CA GLU A 37 7.90 0.35 -18.93
C GLU A 37 6.44 0.64 -18.55
N GLU A 38 5.89 -0.14 -17.65
CA GLU A 38 4.51 0.02 -17.21
C GLU A 38 4.29 1.30 -16.38
N ILE A 39 5.26 1.70 -15.54
CA ILE A 39 5.22 2.98 -14.83
C ILE A 39 5.13 4.12 -15.85
N HIS A 40 5.99 4.12 -16.86
CA HIS A 40 5.96 5.14 -17.90
C HIS A 40 4.65 5.12 -18.70
N ARG A 41 4.07 3.93 -18.96
CA ARG A 41 2.80 3.79 -19.67
C ARG A 41 1.62 4.36 -18.86
N GLN A 42 1.57 4.12 -17.54
CA GLN A 42 0.49 4.59 -16.67
C GLN A 42 0.66 6.05 -16.26
N SER A 43 1.90 6.50 -16.07
CA SER A 43 2.24 7.86 -15.63
C SER A 43 3.53 8.33 -16.32
N PRO A 44 3.43 8.95 -17.52
CA PRO A 44 4.60 9.40 -18.27
C PRO A 44 5.47 10.44 -17.53
N GLU A 45 4.89 11.16 -16.57
CA GLU A 45 5.59 12.15 -15.74
C GLU A 45 6.45 11.48 -14.64
N THR A 46 6.06 10.28 -14.20
CA THR A 46 6.75 9.59 -13.12
C THR A 46 8.10 9.05 -13.60
N VAL A 47 9.18 9.44 -12.93
CA VAL A 47 10.52 8.98 -13.24
C VAL A 47 10.75 7.58 -12.69
N ALA A 48 10.98 6.59 -13.55
CA ALA A 48 11.37 5.24 -13.14
C ALA A 48 12.89 5.08 -13.23
N LYS A 49 13.57 4.80 -12.10
CA LYS A 49 15.01 4.53 -12.05
C LYS A 49 15.28 3.07 -11.73
N VAL A 50 16.05 2.40 -12.56
CA VAL A 50 16.30 0.96 -12.48
C VAL A 50 17.76 0.71 -12.13
N PHE A 51 18.03 -0.02 -11.04
CA PHE A 51 19.37 -0.32 -10.56
C PHE A 51 19.56 -1.81 -10.30
N ASN A 52 20.63 -2.37 -10.85
CA ASN A 52 21.15 -3.66 -10.39
C ASN A 52 22.06 -3.41 -9.19
N ILE A 53 21.65 -3.83 -7.99
CA ILE A 53 22.35 -3.57 -6.72
C ILE A 53 23.77 -4.18 -6.68
N ALA A 54 23.99 -5.29 -7.39
CA ALA A 54 25.33 -5.89 -7.45
C ALA A 54 26.32 -5.07 -8.28
N LYS A 55 25.83 -4.21 -9.17
CA LYS A 55 26.65 -3.42 -10.13
C LYS A 55 26.67 -1.92 -9.81
N ALA A 56 25.62 -1.41 -9.17
CA ALA A 56 25.45 0.00 -8.85
C ALA A 56 26.16 0.39 -7.53
N ASP A 57 26.50 1.66 -7.39
CA ASP A 57 26.94 2.20 -6.10
C ASP A 57 25.72 2.22 -5.15
N LYS A 58 25.88 1.57 -3.99
CA LYS A 58 24.79 1.42 -3.02
C LYS A 58 24.34 2.75 -2.42
N ASN A 59 25.22 3.74 -2.32
CA ASN A 59 24.89 5.06 -1.81
C ASN A 59 24.10 5.86 -2.85
N GLU A 60 24.42 5.69 -4.13
CA GLU A 60 23.65 6.26 -5.23
C GLU A 60 22.22 5.71 -5.22
N VAL A 61 22.07 4.38 -5.17
CA VAL A 61 20.76 3.74 -5.09
C VAL A 61 19.97 4.25 -3.88
N MET A 62 20.63 4.38 -2.73
CA MET A 62 20.00 4.87 -1.50
C MET A 62 19.56 6.33 -1.60
N THR A 63 20.34 7.17 -2.27
CA THR A 63 19.99 8.56 -2.56
C THR A 63 18.74 8.65 -3.43
N GLU A 64 18.63 7.78 -4.42
CA GLU A 64 17.44 7.74 -5.27
C GLU A 64 16.20 7.19 -4.52
N VAL A 65 16.37 6.21 -3.63
CA VAL A 65 15.29 5.77 -2.73
C VAL A 65 14.81 6.91 -1.82
N PHE A 66 15.74 7.72 -1.30
CA PHE A 66 15.39 8.88 -0.48
C PHE A 66 14.48 9.85 -1.23
N LYS A 67 14.76 10.11 -2.51
CA LYS A 67 13.94 11.00 -3.35
C LYS A 67 12.61 10.38 -3.76
N SER A 68 12.55 9.07 -3.93
CA SER A 68 11.40 8.36 -4.48
C SER A 68 10.20 8.36 -3.54
N ARG A 69 9.00 8.45 -4.10
CA ARG A 69 7.74 8.21 -3.38
C ARG A 69 7.41 6.74 -3.21
N ALA A 70 7.99 5.89 -4.06
CA ALA A 70 7.82 4.45 -3.98
C ALA A 70 9.06 3.70 -4.46
N ILE A 71 9.18 2.43 -4.06
CA ILE A 71 10.26 1.55 -4.52
C ILE A 71 9.72 0.19 -4.95
N ALA A 72 10.40 -0.47 -5.87
CA ALA A 72 10.18 -1.87 -6.17
C ALA A 72 11.49 -2.64 -5.95
N VAL A 73 11.45 -3.73 -5.17
CA VAL A 73 12.66 -4.50 -4.84
C VAL A 73 12.55 -5.91 -5.38
N GLY A 74 13.57 -6.35 -6.11
CA GLY A 74 13.60 -7.64 -6.79
C GLY A 74 14.79 -8.52 -6.47
N SER A 75 14.53 -9.82 -6.28
CA SER A 75 15.57 -10.85 -6.18
C SER A 75 15.04 -12.22 -6.61
N PRO A 76 15.87 -13.05 -7.26
CA PRO A 76 15.54 -14.46 -7.39
C PRO A 76 15.61 -15.16 -6.03
N THR A 77 14.94 -16.30 -5.91
CA THR A 77 15.07 -17.19 -4.74
C THR A 77 16.35 -18.00 -4.81
N VAL A 78 17.18 -17.87 -3.80
CA VAL A 78 18.43 -18.62 -3.62
C VAL A 78 18.50 -19.15 -2.20
N SER A 79 18.70 -20.45 -2.05
CA SER A 79 18.79 -21.12 -0.72
C SER A 79 17.64 -20.73 0.21
N ASN A 80 16.40 -20.79 -0.27
CA ASN A 80 15.16 -20.40 0.43
C ASN A 80 15.15 -18.93 0.91
N SER A 81 15.95 -18.08 0.30
CA SER A 81 16.09 -16.66 0.64
C SER A 81 16.26 -15.84 -0.65
N TYR A 82 16.81 -14.65 -0.54
CA TYR A 82 17.18 -13.75 -1.64
C TYR A 82 18.68 -13.54 -1.70
N LEU A 83 19.20 -12.94 -2.77
CA LEU A 83 20.65 -12.72 -2.98
C LEU A 83 21.27 -11.87 -1.86
N SER A 84 22.51 -12.19 -1.50
CA SER A 84 23.26 -11.51 -0.43
C SER A 84 23.51 -10.01 -0.69
N SER A 85 23.64 -9.62 -1.95
CA SER A 85 23.73 -8.21 -2.38
C SER A 85 22.47 -7.42 -1.96
N VAL A 86 21.28 -8.02 -2.16
CA VAL A 86 20.00 -7.46 -1.75
C VAL A 86 19.85 -7.48 -0.23
N ALA A 87 20.29 -8.56 0.44
CA ALA A 87 20.24 -8.68 1.89
C ALA A 87 20.99 -7.54 2.59
N GLY A 88 22.25 -7.31 2.22
CA GLY A 88 23.07 -6.25 2.81
C GLY A 88 22.52 -4.85 2.53
N TRP A 89 21.94 -4.63 1.35
CA TRP A 89 21.32 -3.37 1.00
C TRP A 89 20.02 -3.12 1.79
N LEU A 90 19.18 -4.15 2.00
CA LEU A 90 17.97 -4.07 2.80
C LEU A 90 18.27 -3.76 4.29
N GLU A 91 19.33 -4.32 4.86
CA GLU A 91 19.72 -3.97 6.22
C GLU A 91 20.15 -2.50 6.34
N PHE A 92 20.79 -1.93 5.32
CA PHE A 92 21.08 -0.51 5.27
C PHE A 92 19.79 0.33 5.12
N LEU A 93 18.89 -0.09 4.23
CA LEU A 93 17.59 0.56 4.03
C LEU A 93 16.78 0.65 5.34
N LYS A 94 16.75 -0.44 6.11
CA LYS A 94 16.05 -0.53 7.40
C LYS A 94 16.56 0.49 8.42
N GLN A 95 17.86 0.80 8.43
CA GLN A 95 18.45 1.76 9.36
C GLN A 95 17.98 3.19 9.13
N LEU A 96 17.58 3.53 7.90
CA LEU A 96 17.13 4.87 7.51
C LEU A 96 15.68 5.18 7.90
N LYS A 97 14.88 4.15 8.22
CA LYS A 97 13.50 4.27 8.71
C LYS A 97 12.64 5.21 7.86
N PHE A 98 12.59 4.96 6.57
CA PHE A 98 11.75 5.73 5.66
C PHE A 98 10.29 5.71 6.08
N LYS A 99 9.57 6.80 5.81
CA LYS A 99 8.14 6.95 6.12
C LYS A 99 7.38 7.41 4.88
N ASN A 100 6.10 7.09 4.85
CA ASN A 100 5.15 7.53 3.80
C ASN A 100 5.58 7.14 2.38
N LYS A 101 6.29 6.02 2.23
CA LYS A 101 6.71 5.50 0.94
C LYS A 101 6.13 4.11 0.71
N LYS A 102 5.62 3.87 -0.50
CA LYS A 102 5.13 2.55 -0.90
C LYS A 102 6.27 1.65 -1.36
N ALA A 103 6.08 0.33 -1.20
CA ALA A 103 7.03 -0.63 -1.70
C ALA A 103 6.35 -1.86 -2.32
N ALA A 104 6.93 -2.37 -3.41
CA ALA A 104 6.57 -3.62 -4.04
C ALA A 104 7.72 -4.62 -4.02
N ALA A 105 7.40 -5.91 -4.04
CA ALA A 105 8.38 -6.98 -4.15
C ALA A 105 8.12 -7.84 -5.39
N PHE A 106 9.21 -8.25 -6.06
CA PHE A 106 9.14 -9.12 -7.24
C PHE A 106 10.35 -10.06 -7.33
N GLY A 107 10.24 -11.11 -8.15
CA GLY A 107 11.38 -11.99 -8.35
C GLY A 107 11.06 -13.27 -9.12
N CYS A 108 12.13 -14.01 -9.40
CA CYS A 108 12.05 -15.30 -10.05
C CYS A 108 12.42 -16.43 -9.08
N TYR A 109 12.05 -17.64 -9.40
CA TYR A 109 12.39 -18.82 -8.63
C TYR A 109 12.42 -20.07 -9.52
N GLY A 110 13.14 -21.12 -9.08
CA GLY A 110 13.13 -22.41 -9.74
C GLY A 110 12.14 -23.37 -9.09
N TRP A 111 12.18 -23.51 -7.78
CA TRP A 111 11.45 -24.55 -7.04
C TRP A 111 10.43 -24.01 -6.04
N SER A 112 10.79 -23.12 -5.13
CA SER A 112 9.99 -22.78 -3.94
C SER A 112 9.51 -21.33 -3.85
N GLY A 113 10.33 -20.34 -4.21
CA GLY A 113 9.90 -18.95 -4.42
C GLY A 113 9.66 -18.10 -3.16
N GLU A 114 10.47 -18.25 -2.14
CA GLU A 114 10.36 -17.55 -0.86
C GLU A 114 10.77 -16.08 -0.93
N SER A 115 11.69 -15.73 -1.86
CA SER A 115 12.33 -14.39 -1.90
C SER A 115 11.32 -13.26 -1.84
N VAL A 116 10.25 -13.30 -2.63
CA VAL A 116 9.28 -12.22 -2.73
C VAL A 116 8.56 -11.98 -1.40
N LYS A 117 8.12 -13.05 -0.73
CA LYS A 117 7.48 -12.95 0.60
C LYS A 117 8.44 -12.41 1.66
N LEU A 118 9.69 -12.85 1.62
CA LEU A 118 10.72 -12.37 2.54
C LEU A 118 11.07 -10.90 2.28
N LEU A 119 11.13 -10.48 1.00
CA LEU A 119 11.32 -9.08 0.63
C LEU A 119 10.18 -8.20 1.14
N GLN A 120 8.91 -8.62 0.98
CA GLN A 120 7.77 -7.88 1.55
C GLN A 120 7.91 -7.68 3.05
N ALA A 121 8.26 -8.74 3.80
CA ALA A 121 8.45 -8.65 5.24
C ALA A 121 9.57 -7.66 5.61
N LYS A 122 10.71 -7.70 4.89
CA LYS A 122 11.84 -6.80 5.15
C LYS A 122 11.53 -5.34 4.79
N LEU A 123 10.77 -5.10 3.74
CA LEU A 123 10.32 -3.76 3.37
C LEU A 123 9.35 -3.18 4.41
N ALA A 124 8.44 -3.99 4.93
CA ALA A 124 7.56 -3.59 6.02
C ALA A 124 8.36 -3.27 7.31
N GLU A 125 9.36 -4.11 7.69
CA GLU A 125 10.27 -3.84 8.81
C GLU A 125 11.08 -2.53 8.61
N ALA A 126 11.36 -2.15 7.36
CA ALA A 126 12.05 -0.92 7.01
C ALA A 126 11.13 0.32 7.02
N GLY A 127 9.83 0.17 7.27
CA GLY A 127 8.88 1.25 7.42
C GLY A 127 8.11 1.63 6.14
N PHE A 128 8.18 0.80 5.10
CA PHE A 128 7.42 1.02 3.87
C PHE A 128 6.00 0.47 3.97
N GLU A 129 5.07 1.13 3.31
CA GLU A 129 3.74 0.60 3.01
C GLU A 129 3.86 -0.41 1.85
N VAL A 130 3.81 -1.69 2.18
CA VAL A 130 4.02 -2.75 1.18
C VAL A 130 2.71 -3.07 0.47
N VAL A 131 2.69 -2.90 -0.86
CA VAL A 131 1.52 -3.25 -1.67
C VAL A 131 1.28 -4.77 -1.68
N LYS A 132 0.02 -5.18 -1.85
CA LYS A 132 -0.37 -6.60 -1.83
C LYS A 132 0.09 -7.33 -3.10
N GLU A 133 0.10 -6.64 -4.23
CA GLU A 133 0.46 -7.18 -5.53
C GLU A 133 1.95 -7.53 -5.57
N THR A 134 2.25 -8.68 -6.13
CA THR A 134 3.63 -9.17 -6.30
C THR A 134 3.78 -9.83 -7.66
N ILE A 135 4.99 -9.80 -8.20
CA ILE A 135 5.32 -10.57 -9.41
C ILE A 135 6.25 -11.71 -9.03
N ARG A 136 5.81 -12.93 -9.28
CA ARG A 136 6.58 -14.16 -9.06
C ARG A 136 6.56 -14.97 -10.34
N SER A 137 7.72 -15.13 -10.98
CA SER A 137 7.85 -15.95 -12.17
C SER A 137 8.69 -17.18 -11.89
N GLN A 138 8.26 -18.33 -12.39
CA GLN A 138 9.04 -19.56 -12.31
C GLN A 138 10.01 -19.62 -13.50
N TRP A 139 11.27 -19.88 -13.24
CA TRP A 139 12.37 -19.92 -14.22
C TRP A 139 12.55 -18.58 -14.96
N ASN A 140 12.46 -18.58 -16.28
CA ASN A 140 12.61 -17.39 -17.11
C ASN A 140 11.23 -16.79 -17.39
N PRO A 141 10.99 -15.52 -17.04
CA PRO A 141 9.69 -14.88 -17.23
C PRO A 141 9.22 -14.88 -18.69
N GLU A 142 7.96 -15.23 -18.87
CA GLU A 142 7.21 -15.16 -20.14
C GLU A 142 6.15 -14.06 -20.08
N GLU A 143 5.51 -13.72 -21.21
CA GLU A 143 4.50 -12.65 -21.26
C GLU A 143 3.32 -12.87 -20.30
N SER A 144 2.92 -14.12 -20.05
CA SER A 144 1.87 -14.46 -19.08
C SER A 144 2.23 -14.06 -17.64
N ASP A 145 3.53 -14.10 -17.28
CA ASP A 145 4.00 -13.73 -15.93
C ASP A 145 3.91 -12.24 -15.67
N PHE A 146 3.85 -11.42 -16.74
CA PHE A 146 3.75 -9.97 -16.63
C PHE A 146 2.32 -9.46 -16.46
N ALA A 147 1.31 -10.33 -16.56
CA ALA A 147 -0.11 -9.95 -16.48
C ALA A 147 -0.47 -9.21 -15.18
N GLY A 148 0.24 -9.47 -14.09
CA GLY A 148 0.05 -8.78 -12.80
C GLY A 148 0.74 -7.42 -12.67
N ILE A 149 1.65 -7.06 -13.60
CA ILE A 149 2.43 -5.82 -13.50
C ILE A 149 1.55 -4.56 -13.55
N PRO A 150 0.52 -4.45 -14.40
CA PRO A 150 -0.34 -3.27 -14.39
C PRO A 150 -0.99 -3.00 -13.04
N ALA A 151 -1.51 -4.02 -12.37
CA ALA A 151 -2.11 -3.89 -11.04
C ALA A 151 -1.08 -3.50 -9.98
N LEU A 152 0.11 -4.14 -9.99
CA LEU A 152 1.21 -3.80 -9.09
C LEU A 152 1.62 -2.33 -9.25
N VAL A 153 1.78 -1.86 -10.48
CA VAL A 153 2.17 -0.47 -10.75
C VAL A 153 1.07 0.49 -10.31
N THR A 154 -0.21 0.21 -10.60
CA THR A 154 -1.33 1.03 -10.14
C THR A 154 -1.31 1.18 -8.62
N SER A 155 -1.13 0.09 -7.86
CA SER A 155 -1.03 0.13 -6.40
C SER A 155 0.21 0.89 -5.92
N LEU A 156 1.34 0.76 -6.63
CA LEU A 156 2.61 1.36 -6.26
C LEU A 156 2.64 2.88 -6.49
N ILE A 157 2.16 3.35 -7.67
CA ILE A 157 2.18 4.78 -8.04
C ILE A 157 0.86 5.49 -7.77
N GLY A 158 -0.20 4.76 -7.47
CA GLY A 158 -1.49 5.35 -7.06
C GLY A 158 -1.26 6.32 -5.91
N LYS A 159 -2.05 7.40 -5.85
CA LYS A 159 -2.08 8.24 -4.64
C LYS A 159 -2.23 7.31 -3.43
N PRO A 160 -1.61 7.62 -2.25
CA PRO A 160 -2.00 6.94 -1.03
C PRO A 160 -3.53 6.99 -1.01
N GLU A 161 -4.18 5.85 -0.93
CA GLU A 161 -5.59 5.85 -0.58
C GLU A 161 -5.65 6.67 0.69
N GLU A 162 -6.33 7.83 0.65
CA GLU A 162 -6.82 8.41 1.88
C GLU A 162 -7.43 7.24 2.61
N PRO A 163 -7.15 7.01 3.91
CA PRO A 163 -7.67 5.86 4.60
C PRO A 163 -9.12 5.78 4.17
N GLU A 164 -9.47 4.71 3.47
CA GLU A 164 -10.85 4.47 3.13
C GLU A 164 -11.55 4.54 4.48
N THR A 165 -12.20 5.67 4.75
CA THR A 165 -13.37 5.62 5.59
C THR A 165 -14.14 4.51 4.91
N GLU A 166 -14.18 3.33 5.55
CA GLU A 166 -14.99 2.22 5.09
C GLU A 166 -16.35 2.81 4.73
N THR A 167 -16.50 3.19 3.48
CA THR A 167 -17.79 3.36 2.87
C THR A 167 -18.28 1.92 2.80
N SER A 168 -18.84 1.50 3.94
CA SER A 168 -19.72 0.36 3.99
C SER A 168 -20.65 0.50 2.80
N ALA A 169 -20.50 -0.44 1.88
CA ALA A 169 -21.30 -0.56 0.68
C ALA A 169 -22.74 -0.20 1.01
N GLY A 170 -23.27 0.86 0.38
CA GLY A 170 -24.68 1.15 0.19
C GLY A 170 -25.65 0.66 1.27
N GLY A 171 -25.38 0.94 2.54
CA GLY A 171 -26.36 0.80 3.62
C GLY A 171 -27.47 1.80 3.37
N ASN A 172 -28.70 1.31 3.42
CA ASN A 172 -29.93 2.06 3.22
C ASN A 172 -29.93 3.31 4.14
N MET A 173 -29.64 4.51 3.61
CA MET A 173 -29.61 5.81 4.30
C MET A 173 -31.00 6.24 4.81
N SER A 174 -31.85 5.27 5.13
CA SER A 174 -33.20 5.53 5.63
C SER A 174 -33.18 6.06 7.05
N LYS A 175 -34.00 7.04 7.33
CA LYS A 175 -34.20 7.59 8.68
C LYS A 175 -35.13 6.68 9.47
N TYR A 176 -34.90 6.60 10.77
CA TYR A 176 -35.70 5.80 11.68
C TYR A 176 -36.22 6.64 12.82
N GLN A 177 -37.51 6.51 13.15
CA GLN A 177 -38.18 7.25 14.20
C GLN A 177 -38.46 6.39 15.41
N CYS A 178 -38.14 6.89 16.58
CA CYS A 178 -38.47 6.28 17.85
C CYS A 178 -39.98 6.38 18.11
N GLY A 179 -40.66 5.25 18.23
CA GLY A 179 -42.09 5.20 18.48
C GLY A 179 -42.53 5.97 19.76
N PRO A 180 -41.89 5.75 20.92
CA PRO A 180 -42.30 6.42 22.17
C PRO A 180 -42.10 7.93 22.24
N CYS A 181 -40.99 8.48 21.69
CA CYS A 181 -40.65 9.91 21.87
C CYS A 181 -40.59 10.71 20.56
N GLY A 182 -40.68 10.06 19.41
CA GLY A 182 -40.64 10.72 18.11
C GLY A 182 -39.25 11.19 17.67
N TYR A 183 -38.16 10.88 18.40
CA TYR A 183 -36.79 11.16 17.97
C TYR A 183 -36.48 10.47 16.65
N VAL A 184 -35.86 11.18 15.69
CA VAL A 184 -35.50 10.63 14.39
C VAL A 184 -34.02 10.46 14.33
N TYR A 185 -33.54 9.21 14.21
CA TYR A 185 -32.18 8.92 13.86
C TYR A 185 -31.94 9.22 12.38
N ASP A 186 -30.99 10.10 12.11
CA ASP A 186 -30.61 10.52 10.78
C ASP A 186 -29.18 10.00 10.51
N PRO A 187 -28.98 9.03 9.63
CA PRO A 187 -27.65 8.50 9.32
C PRO A 187 -26.64 9.56 8.86
N GLU A 188 -27.11 10.63 8.19
CA GLU A 188 -26.21 11.72 7.77
C GLU A 188 -25.59 12.48 8.95
N LYS A 189 -26.29 12.49 10.09
CA LYS A 189 -25.85 13.19 11.31
C LYS A 189 -25.19 12.28 12.32
N GLY A 190 -25.56 10.98 12.33
CA GLY A 190 -25.18 10.06 13.37
C GLY A 190 -25.72 10.41 14.76
N ASP A 191 -25.04 9.97 15.80
CA ASP A 191 -25.29 10.34 17.20
C ASP A 191 -23.93 10.50 17.93
N PRO A 192 -23.27 11.65 17.73
CA PRO A 192 -21.93 11.90 18.29
C PRO A 192 -21.90 11.82 19.82
N ASP A 193 -23.01 12.14 20.50
CA ASP A 193 -23.11 12.10 21.96
C ASP A 193 -23.05 10.65 22.49
N SER A 194 -23.52 9.69 21.70
CA SER A 194 -23.41 8.25 21.97
C SER A 194 -22.22 7.59 21.25
N GLY A 195 -21.33 8.36 20.63
CA GLY A 195 -20.13 7.87 19.93
C GLY A 195 -20.40 7.30 18.53
N ILE A 196 -21.53 7.60 17.92
CA ILE A 196 -21.92 7.15 16.57
C ILE A 196 -21.53 8.22 15.53
N ALA A 197 -20.63 7.91 14.65
CA ALA A 197 -20.16 8.83 13.62
C ALA A 197 -21.24 9.13 12.56
N PRO A 198 -21.26 10.35 11.96
CA PRO A 198 -22.03 10.63 10.76
C PRO A 198 -21.72 9.62 9.64
N GLY A 199 -22.73 9.19 8.91
CA GLY A 199 -22.64 8.17 7.86
C GLY A 199 -22.94 6.74 8.33
N THR A 200 -23.22 6.51 9.63
CA THR A 200 -23.57 5.19 10.16
C THR A 200 -25.04 4.87 9.83
N ALA A 201 -25.29 3.75 9.15
CA ALA A 201 -26.66 3.29 8.91
C ALA A 201 -27.31 2.81 10.21
N PHE A 202 -28.65 2.89 10.31
CA PHE A 202 -29.37 2.47 11.51
C PHE A 202 -29.17 0.98 11.85
N GLU A 203 -29.05 0.16 10.83
CA GLU A 203 -28.77 -1.27 10.94
C GLU A 203 -27.40 -1.56 11.55
N ASP A 204 -26.41 -0.68 11.30
CA ASP A 204 -25.02 -0.81 11.75
C ASP A 204 -24.80 -0.25 13.17
N LEU A 205 -25.84 0.29 13.80
CA LEU A 205 -25.76 0.74 15.18
C LEU A 205 -25.48 -0.44 16.13
N PRO A 206 -24.61 -0.26 17.16
CA PRO A 206 -24.34 -1.28 18.16
C PRO A 206 -25.63 -1.81 18.79
N ASP A 207 -25.69 -3.09 19.12
CA ASP A 207 -26.88 -3.73 19.71
C ASP A 207 -27.30 -3.11 21.06
N ASN A 208 -26.37 -2.49 21.76
CA ASN A 208 -26.60 -1.79 23.02
C ASN A 208 -26.92 -0.30 22.86
N TRP A 209 -27.02 0.22 21.62
CA TRP A 209 -27.41 1.60 21.40
C TRP A 209 -28.89 1.81 21.78
N CYS A 210 -29.15 2.93 22.45
CA CYS A 210 -30.46 3.32 22.90
C CYS A 210 -30.78 4.72 22.41
N CYS A 211 -32.07 5.03 22.31
CA CYS A 211 -32.54 6.36 21.95
C CYS A 211 -31.96 7.44 22.88
N PRO A 212 -31.23 8.45 22.37
CA PRO A 212 -30.57 9.48 23.21
C PRO A 212 -31.58 10.35 24.00
N VAL A 213 -32.89 10.35 23.60
CA VAL A 213 -33.90 11.15 24.23
C VAL A 213 -34.67 10.38 25.33
N CYS A 214 -35.04 9.14 25.09
CA CYS A 214 -35.88 8.39 26.05
C CYS A 214 -35.27 7.05 26.51
N GLY A 215 -34.11 6.64 26.03
CA GLY A 215 -33.39 5.47 26.50
C GLY A 215 -33.93 4.12 26.05
N VAL A 216 -34.94 4.05 25.16
CA VAL A 216 -35.45 2.78 24.65
C VAL A 216 -34.48 2.16 23.61
N SER A 217 -34.50 0.84 23.52
CA SER A 217 -33.66 0.09 22.57
C SER A 217 -34.04 0.36 21.11
N LYS A 218 -33.14 0.04 20.21
CA LYS A 218 -33.32 0.27 18.75
C LYS A 218 -34.54 -0.47 18.16
N ASP A 219 -35.03 -1.54 18.81
CA ASP A 219 -36.20 -2.31 18.39
C ASP A 219 -37.53 -1.50 18.37
N MET A 220 -37.52 -0.36 19.09
CA MET A 220 -38.70 0.53 19.15
C MET A 220 -38.67 1.63 18.08
N PHE A 221 -37.77 1.50 17.08
CA PHE A 221 -37.67 2.44 15.98
C PHE A 221 -38.32 1.88 14.71
N GLU A 222 -39.04 2.74 14.02
CA GLU A 222 -39.71 2.42 12.76
C GLU A 222 -39.08 3.26 11.62
N LYS A 223 -38.98 2.68 10.43
CA LYS A 223 -38.47 3.35 9.25
C LYS A 223 -39.39 4.49 8.84
N VAL A 224 -38.85 5.69 8.71
CA VAL A 224 -39.59 6.84 8.17
C VAL A 224 -39.62 6.73 6.65
N GLN A 225 -40.85 6.83 6.08
CA GLN A 225 -41.04 6.82 4.62
C GLN A 225 -40.58 8.13 3.97
#